data_e7ec28c90cc9909691e5e32e9e87c7c0
#
_entry.id   e7ec28c90cc9909691e5e32e9e87c7c0
#
_cell.length_a   1.000
_cell.length_b   1.000
_cell.length_c   1.000
_cell.angle_alpha   90.00
_cell.angle_beta   90.00
_cell.angle_gamma   90.00
#
_symmetry.space_group_name_H-M   'P 1'
#
loop_
_entity.id
_entity.type
_entity.pdbx_description
1 polymer ?
#
loop_
_entity_poly.entity_id
_entity_poly.type
_entity_poly.pdbx_seq_one_letter_code
_entity_poly.pdbx_strand_id
1 'polypeptide(L)'
;MIKAYYYESLCLSSIGWENGKNDYFPFIENFLSTLYMCYKELDKRFAVVHGKKVTKKARVEATVLNSLTPLSKAEICKILPDVSPTTVEAVLGAMVKSGSIKRIGSSRAARYIKF
;
A
#
# COMPACT_ATOMS: atom_id res chain seq x y z
N MET A 1 -6.56 -13.27 9.17
CA MET A 1 -5.94 -12.90 10.45
C MET A 1 -6.61 -11.71 11.12
N ILE A 2 -6.64 -10.53 10.53
CA ILE A 2 -7.29 -9.32 11.12
C ILE A 2 -8.78 -9.57 11.45
N LYS A 3 -9.48 -10.29 10.59
CA LYS A 3 -10.89 -10.64 10.78
C LYS A 3 -11.12 -11.54 12.00
N ALA A 4 -10.25 -12.51 12.26
CA ALA A 4 -10.34 -13.39 13.40
C ALA A 4 -10.17 -12.63 14.73
N TYR A 5 -9.17 -11.76 14.83
CA TYR A 5 -8.94 -10.90 15.99
C TYR A 5 -10.08 -9.91 16.24
N TYR A 6 -10.71 -9.41 15.19
CA TYR A 6 -11.87 -8.55 15.30
C TYR A 6 -13.04 -9.26 16.00
N TYR A 7 -13.40 -10.46 15.54
CA TYR A 7 -14.48 -11.24 16.16
C TYR A 7 -14.14 -11.70 17.57
N GLU A 8 -12.91 -12.08 17.83
CA GLU A 8 -12.44 -12.45 19.17
C GLU A 8 -12.57 -11.26 20.14
N SER A 9 -12.14 -10.08 19.74
CA SER A 9 -12.26 -8.87 20.56
C SER A 9 -13.71 -8.47 20.83
N LEU A 10 -14.61 -8.66 19.86
CA LEU A 10 -16.05 -8.47 20.07
C LEU A 10 -16.62 -9.46 21.08
N CYS A 11 -16.29 -10.74 20.97
CA CYS A 11 -16.72 -11.77 21.91
C CYS A 11 -16.24 -11.46 23.32
N LEU A 12 -14.98 -11.15 23.51
CA LEU A 12 -14.40 -10.80 24.81
C LEU A 12 -15.07 -9.57 25.42
N SER A 13 -15.32 -8.54 24.62
CA SER A 13 -15.98 -7.33 25.10
C SER A 13 -17.47 -7.50 25.38
N SER A 14 -18.09 -8.56 24.87
CA SER A 14 -19.51 -8.85 25.08
C SER A 14 -19.79 -9.71 26.30
N ILE A 15 -18.78 -10.32 26.91
CA ILE A 15 -18.96 -11.17 28.10
C ILE A 15 -19.54 -10.34 29.24
N GLY A 16 -20.66 -10.78 29.77
CA GLY A 16 -21.33 -10.15 30.94
C GLY A 16 -22.13 -8.88 30.60
N TRP A 17 -22.38 -8.59 29.31
CA TRP A 17 -23.16 -7.40 28.93
C TRP A 17 -24.58 -7.40 29.49
N GLU A 18 -25.23 -8.56 29.60
CA GLU A 18 -26.57 -8.71 30.16
C GLU A 18 -26.67 -8.24 31.64
N ASN A 19 -25.58 -8.35 32.35
CA ASN A 19 -25.48 -7.95 33.77
C ASN A 19 -24.76 -6.60 33.96
N GLY A 20 -24.49 -5.87 32.87
CA GLY A 20 -23.74 -4.61 32.90
C GLY A 20 -22.27 -4.75 33.35
N LYS A 21 -21.70 -5.94 33.25
CA LYS A 21 -20.33 -6.27 33.67
C LYS A 21 -19.39 -6.50 32.47
N ASN A 22 -19.81 -6.12 31.28
CA ASN A 22 -18.96 -6.24 30.08
C ASN A 22 -17.83 -5.22 30.12
N ASP A 23 -16.73 -5.59 29.48
CA ASP A 23 -15.54 -4.75 29.34
C ASP A 23 -15.31 -4.40 27.87
N TYR A 24 -15.33 -3.14 27.53
CA TYR A 24 -15.06 -2.66 26.15
C TYR A 24 -13.58 -2.62 25.80
N PHE A 25 -12.71 -2.79 26.77
CA PHE A 25 -11.26 -2.65 26.59
C PHE A 25 -10.68 -3.57 25.50
N PRO A 26 -11.02 -4.86 25.41
CA PRO A 26 -10.51 -5.74 24.35
C PRO A 26 -10.85 -5.25 22.95
N PHE A 27 -12.03 -4.72 22.73
CA PHE A 27 -12.44 -4.15 21.46
C PHE A 27 -11.69 -2.85 21.14
N ILE A 28 -11.56 -1.95 22.11
CA ILE A 28 -10.84 -0.69 21.98
C ILE A 28 -9.37 -0.96 21.66
N GLU A 29 -8.73 -1.90 22.35
CA GLU A 29 -7.33 -2.29 22.10
C GLU A 29 -7.13 -2.83 20.69
N ASN A 30 -8.02 -3.71 20.22
CA ASN A 30 -7.98 -4.20 18.86
C ASN A 30 -8.16 -3.07 17.84
N PHE A 31 -9.11 -2.18 18.05
CA PHE A 31 -9.36 -1.03 17.17
C PHE A 31 -8.14 -0.13 17.07
N LEU A 32 -7.54 0.25 18.20
CA LEU A 32 -6.34 1.09 18.23
C LEU A 32 -5.13 0.41 17.59
N SER A 33 -4.95 -0.88 17.81
CA SER A 33 -3.87 -1.67 17.21
C SER A 33 -4.02 -1.74 15.70
N THR A 34 -5.23 -1.98 15.21
CA THR A 34 -5.54 -2.00 13.77
C THR A 34 -5.31 -0.63 13.14
N LEU A 35 -5.77 0.44 13.78
CA LEU A 35 -5.56 1.81 13.34
C LEU A 35 -4.06 2.14 13.26
N TYR A 36 -3.28 1.78 14.26
CA TYR A 36 -1.83 1.97 14.29
C TYR A 36 -1.13 1.22 13.15
N MET A 37 -1.52 -0.01 12.86
CA MET A 37 -0.99 -0.78 11.74
C MET A 37 -1.34 -0.14 10.39
N CYS A 38 -2.55 0.38 10.24
CA CYS A 38 -2.96 1.11 9.04
C CYS A 38 -2.13 2.39 8.84
N TYR A 39 -1.88 3.15 9.88
CA TYR A 39 -1.01 4.33 9.81
C TYR A 39 0.43 3.98 9.45
N LYS A 40 0.98 2.92 10.03
CA LYS A 40 2.33 2.44 9.68
C LYS A 40 2.44 2.03 8.21
N GLU A 41 1.43 1.34 7.70
CA GLU A 41 1.42 0.94 6.30
C GLU A 41 1.28 2.14 5.37
N LEU A 42 0.44 3.09 5.74
CA LEU A 42 0.27 4.34 5.01
C LEU A 42 1.58 5.15 5.00
N ASP A 43 2.24 5.27 6.14
CA ASP A 43 3.51 5.99 6.28
C ASP A 43 4.61 5.40 5.38
N LYS A 44 4.70 4.08 5.30
CA LYS A 44 5.60 3.40 4.35
C LYS A 44 5.31 3.79 2.91
N ARG A 45 4.05 3.90 2.53
CA ARG A 45 3.64 4.31 1.17
C ARG A 45 3.96 5.78 0.91
N PHE A 46 3.75 6.65 1.89
CA PHE A 46 4.09 8.07 1.77
C PHE A 46 5.58 8.36 1.80
N ALA A 47 6.39 7.58 2.52
CA ALA A 47 7.84 7.70 2.54
C ALA A 47 8.45 7.62 1.13
N VAL A 48 7.83 6.83 0.25
CA VAL A 48 8.20 6.72 -1.17
C VAL A 48 8.00 8.02 -1.94
N VAL A 49 6.96 8.80 -1.58
CA VAL A 49 6.57 10.03 -2.29
C VAL A 49 7.30 11.26 -1.74
N HIS A 50 7.59 11.29 -0.44
CA HIS A 50 8.09 12.48 0.27
C HIS A 50 9.51 12.36 0.82
N GLY A 51 10.21 11.25 0.63
CA GLY A 51 11.58 11.05 1.12
C GLY A 51 12.59 12.00 0.46
N LYS A 52 13.13 12.94 1.20
CA LYS A 52 14.05 13.99 0.74
C LYS A 52 15.37 13.51 0.11
N LYS A 53 15.70 12.22 0.19
CA LYS A 53 16.96 11.64 -0.33
C LYS A 53 16.77 10.47 -1.31
N VAL A 54 15.55 10.20 -1.72
CA VAL A 54 15.27 9.09 -2.63
C VAL A 54 15.37 9.60 -4.07
N THR A 55 16.14 8.90 -4.90
CA THR A 55 16.29 9.26 -6.31
C THR A 55 14.96 9.15 -7.06
N LYS A 56 14.78 9.92 -8.12
CA LYS A 56 13.59 9.83 -8.99
C LYS A 56 13.34 8.41 -9.47
N LYS A 57 14.41 7.68 -9.79
CA LYS A 57 14.37 6.26 -10.16
C LYS A 57 13.75 5.40 -9.03
N ALA A 58 14.29 5.51 -7.82
CA ALA A 58 13.80 4.74 -6.67
C ALA A 58 12.35 5.06 -6.31
N ARG A 59 11.90 6.30 -6.52
CA ARG A 59 10.49 6.71 -6.32
C ARG A 59 9.57 6.01 -7.32
N VAL A 60 9.95 5.94 -8.60
CA VAL A 60 9.18 5.22 -9.63
C VAL A 60 9.11 3.73 -9.31
N GLU A 61 10.25 3.11 -9.00
CA GLU A 61 10.34 1.70 -8.63
C GLU A 61 9.40 1.37 -7.45
N ALA A 62 9.48 2.15 -6.39
CA ALA A 62 8.67 1.94 -5.21
C ALA A 62 7.17 2.21 -5.45
N THR A 63 6.81 3.17 -6.28
CA THR A 63 5.41 3.43 -6.66
C THR A 63 4.79 2.20 -7.31
N VAL A 64 5.49 1.57 -8.23
CA VAL A 64 4.99 0.37 -8.93
C VAL A 64 4.98 -0.85 -8.01
N LEU A 65 6.03 -1.04 -7.21
CA LEU A 65 6.15 -2.20 -6.31
C LEU A 65 5.14 -2.16 -5.15
N ASN A 66 4.73 -0.98 -4.71
CA ASN A 66 3.76 -0.81 -3.63
C ASN A 66 2.31 -0.71 -4.13
N SER A 67 2.09 -0.65 -5.43
CA SER A 67 0.74 -0.65 -5.99
C SER A 67 0.09 -2.03 -5.88
N LEU A 68 -1.16 -2.05 -5.48
CA LEU A 68 -1.99 -3.27 -5.43
C LEU A 68 -2.67 -3.56 -6.77
N THR A 69 -2.68 -2.59 -7.67
CA THR A 69 -3.31 -2.68 -8.98
C THR A 69 -2.30 -2.38 -10.08
N PRO A 70 -2.50 -2.93 -11.28
CA PRO A 70 -1.66 -2.59 -12.42
C PRO A 70 -1.73 -1.10 -12.74
N LEU A 71 -0.59 -0.44 -12.82
CA LEU A 71 -0.48 0.99 -13.14
C LEU A 71 -0.05 1.21 -14.59
N SER A 72 -0.67 2.17 -15.26
CA SER A 72 -0.23 2.68 -16.55
C SER A 72 0.85 3.76 -16.37
N LYS A 73 1.61 4.02 -17.44
CA LYS A 73 2.60 5.12 -17.46
C LYS A 73 1.96 6.47 -17.10
N ALA A 74 0.77 6.74 -17.61
CA ALA A 74 0.04 7.99 -17.35
C ALA A 74 -0.35 8.13 -15.87
N GLU A 75 -0.78 7.05 -15.24
CA GLU A 75 -1.11 7.04 -13.81
C GLU A 75 0.13 7.27 -12.93
N ILE A 76 1.26 6.67 -13.29
CA ILE A 76 2.55 6.90 -12.59
C ILE A 76 2.98 8.36 -12.73
N CYS A 77 2.86 8.96 -13.91
CA CYS A 77 3.18 10.37 -14.12
C CYS A 77 2.26 11.32 -13.33
N LYS A 78 1.00 10.94 -13.10
CA LYS A 78 0.08 11.69 -12.22
C LYS A 78 0.47 11.60 -10.75
N ILE A 79 0.93 10.45 -10.30
CA ILE A 79 1.38 10.23 -8.93
C ILE A 79 2.70 10.97 -8.65
N LEU A 80 3.58 11.02 -9.65
CA LEU A 80 4.91 11.63 -9.56
C LEU A 80 5.07 12.74 -10.62
N PRO A 81 4.42 13.90 -10.44
CA PRO A 81 4.41 14.95 -11.44
C PRO A 81 5.78 15.61 -11.66
N ASP A 82 6.70 15.48 -10.72
CA ASP A 82 8.08 15.99 -10.78
C ASP A 82 9.05 15.06 -11.53
N VAL A 83 8.60 13.89 -11.95
CA VAL A 83 9.38 12.93 -12.73
C VAL A 83 8.94 12.99 -14.20
N SER A 84 9.91 13.18 -15.11
CA SER A 84 9.60 13.24 -16.54
C SER A 84 9.08 11.89 -17.06
N PRO A 85 8.15 11.90 -18.05
CA PRO A 85 7.65 10.67 -18.66
C PRO A 85 8.76 9.77 -19.25
N THR A 86 9.81 10.37 -19.77
CA THR A 86 10.98 9.66 -20.30
C THR A 86 11.72 8.88 -19.22
N THR A 87 11.89 9.49 -18.03
CA THR A 87 12.50 8.83 -16.86
C THR A 87 11.63 7.66 -16.39
N VAL A 88 10.33 7.86 -16.30
CA VAL A 88 9.37 6.79 -15.94
C VAL A 88 9.48 5.61 -16.89
N GLU A 89 9.52 5.88 -18.19
CA GLU A 89 9.64 4.83 -19.23
C GLU A 89 10.95 4.06 -19.15
N ALA A 90 12.07 4.76 -18.94
CA ALA A 90 13.38 4.14 -18.78
C ALA A 90 13.43 3.22 -17.55
N VAL A 91 12.88 3.67 -16.42
CA VAL A 91 12.83 2.89 -15.18
C VAL A 91 11.92 1.67 -15.33
N LEU A 92 10.74 1.81 -15.92
CA LEU A 92 9.83 0.70 -16.18
C LEU A 92 10.46 -0.34 -17.10
N GLY A 93 11.15 0.10 -18.16
CA GLY A 93 11.89 -0.78 -19.06
C GLY A 93 12.98 -1.57 -18.35
N ALA A 94 13.74 -0.95 -17.46
CA ALA A 94 14.75 -1.60 -16.64
C ALA A 94 14.13 -2.63 -15.66
N MET A 95 13.03 -2.29 -15.02
CA MET A 95 12.32 -3.19 -14.08
C MET A 95 11.71 -4.41 -14.77
N VAL A 96 11.21 -4.26 -15.99
CA VAL A 96 10.72 -5.38 -16.78
C VAL A 96 11.88 -6.30 -17.19
N LYS A 97 13.01 -5.73 -17.62
CA LYS A 97 14.21 -6.51 -17.94
C LYS A 97 14.79 -7.26 -16.76
N SER A 98 14.74 -6.68 -15.56
CA SER A 98 15.20 -7.33 -14.33
C SER A 98 14.21 -8.37 -13.79
N GLY A 99 13.00 -8.48 -14.35
CA GLY A 99 11.96 -9.40 -13.89
C GLY A 99 11.26 -8.95 -12.60
N SER A 100 11.46 -7.72 -12.14
CA SER A 100 10.83 -7.19 -10.92
C SER A 100 9.34 -6.88 -11.12
N ILE A 101 8.95 -6.54 -12.34
CA ILE A 101 7.57 -6.26 -12.72
C ILE A 101 7.21 -6.92 -14.04
N LYS A 102 5.91 -7.14 -14.23
CA LYS A 102 5.35 -7.68 -15.48
C LYS A 102 4.62 -6.58 -16.24
N ARG A 103 4.84 -6.52 -17.54
CA ARG A 103 4.07 -5.68 -18.45
C ARG A 103 2.85 -6.44 -18.95
N ILE A 104 1.67 -5.85 -18.82
CA ILE A 104 0.40 -6.38 -19.31
C ILE A 104 -0.10 -5.48 -20.44
N GLY A 105 -0.39 -6.08 -21.57
CA GLY A 105 -0.85 -5.36 -22.76
C GLY A 105 0.27 -4.75 -23.60
N SER A 106 -0.11 -4.16 -24.70
CA SER A 106 0.81 -3.57 -25.68
C SER A 106 0.53 -2.10 -25.92
N SER A 107 1.50 -1.37 -26.44
CA SER A 107 1.35 0.02 -26.86
C SER A 107 0.97 0.97 -25.72
N ARG A 108 0.11 1.95 -25.99
CA ARG A 108 -0.28 3.02 -25.06
C ARG A 108 -1.11 2.54 -23.86
N ALA A 109 -1.75 1.39 -23.99
CA ALA A 109 -2.59 0.78 -22.93
C ALA A 109 -1.80 -0.17 -22.01
N ALA A 110 -0.49 -0.27 -22.14
CA ALA A 110 0.34 -1.13 -21.30
C ALA A 110 0.24 -0.74 -19.83
N ARG A 111 0.09 -1.74 -18.98
CA ARG A 111 0.07 -1.61 -17.52
C ARG A 111 1.18 -2.45 -16.91
N TYR A 112 1.62 -2.06 -15.74
CA TYR A 112 2.74 -2.66 -15.03
C TYR A 112 2.28 -3.10 -13.64
N ILE A 113 2.64 -4.32 -13.27
CA ILE A 113 2.31 -4.89 -11.97
C ILE A 113 3.53 -5.64 -11.42
N LYS A 114 3.65 -5.66 -10.10
CA LYS A 114 4.64 -6.49 -9.41
C LYS A 114 4.41 -7.97 -9.71
N PHE A 115 5.49 -8.70 -9.85
CA PHE A 115 5.47 -10.16 -9.94
C PHE A 115 4.98 -10.80 -8.65
#